data_ceb54bdac23b5bbe9d26687eaa557efb
#
_entry.id   ceb54bdac23b5bbe9d26687eaa557efb
#
_cell.length_a   1.000
_cell.length_b   1.000
_cell.length_c   1.000
_cell.angle_alpha   90.00
_cell.angle_beta   90.00
_cell.angle_gamma   90.00
#
_symmetry.space_group_name_H-M   'P 1'
#
loop_
_entity.id
_entity.type
_entity.pdbx_description
1 polymer ?
#
loop_
_entity_poly.entity_id
_entity_poly.type
_entity_poly.pdbx_seq_one_letter_code
_entity_poly.pdbx_strand_id
1 'polypeptide(L)'
;PQANCGGCGYPGCSGFADACVKAGSLEGKLCPVGGQPVMTKVAEILGLDAAAAEPMVAVVRCNGTCANRPRVNQYDGAKSCAIASSLYGGETGCSFGCLGCGDCVVACQFDAIHMNPETGLPEVDEAKCTACGACAKACPRNIIEIRPQGKKSRRVYVQCVNKDKGAVARKACTVACIGCGKCVKVCPFEAITLENNLAYIDPNKCKSCRKCEEVCPQGTIIALNFPPRKPKAEGETPVAAPKAAEASTKVAEAPKKTVESPKAPEAPATEAPKAEA
;
A
#
# COMPACT_ATOMS: atom_id res chain seq x y z
N PRO A 1 -2.99 26.79 -8.48
CA PRO A 1 -3.95 26.48 -7.40
C PRO A 1 -3.50 27.01 -6.03
N GLN A 2 -2.23 27.41 -5.89
CA GLN A 2 -1.61 27.92 -4.64
C GLN A 2 -1.67 26.97 -3.43
N ALA A 3 -1.85 25.67 -3.68
CA ALA A 3 -1.89 24.64 -2.64
C ALA A 3 -0.52 24.40 -1.98
N ASN A 4 0.58 24.82 -2.61
CA ASN A 4 1.97 24.68 -2.14
C ASN A 4 2.32 23.25 -1.64
N CYS A 5 1.63 22.23 -2.18
CA CYS A 5 1.69 20.84 -1.72
C CYS A 5 3.00 20.10 -2.08
N GLY A 6 3.84 20.67 -2.95
CA GLY A 6 5.07 20.03 -3.43
C GLY A 6 4.88 18.79 -4.30
N GLY A 7 3.64 18.43 -4.66
CA GLY A 7 3.33 17.23 -5.46
C GLY A 7 3.90 17.24 -6.87
N CYS A 8 4.21 18.42 -7.40
CA CYS A 8 4.90 18.62 -8.66
C CYS A 8 6.44 18.46 -8.56
N GLY A 9 6.98 18.20 -7.37
CA GLY A 9 8.43 18.08 -7.13
C GLY A 9 9.16 19.40 -6.88
N TYR A 10 8.46 20.55 -6.90
CA TYR A 10 9.03 21.87 -6.65
C TYR A 10 8.62 22.40 -5.26
N PRO A 11 9.44 23.30 -4.65
CA PRO A 11 9.14 23.90 -3.36
C PRO A 11 8.04 24.97 -3.51
N GLY A 12 6.78 24.55 -3.51
CA GLY A 12 5.62 25.42 -3.66
C GLY A 12 5.26 25.79 -5.10
N CYS A 13 4.15 26.52 -5.25
CA CYS A 13 3.63 26.89 -6.56
C CYS A 13 4.47 27.94 -7.28
N SER A 14 5.14 28.85 -6.55
CA SER A 14 6.09 29.82 -7.13
C SER A 14 7.30 29.11 -7.74
N GLY A 15 7.91 28.17 -7.01
CA GLY A 15 9.04 27.40 -7.53
C GLY A 15 8.69 26.60 -8.78
N PHE A 16 7.45 26.08 -8.88
CA PHE A 16 6.98 25.45 -10.10
C PHE A 16 6.85 26.45 -11.26
N ALA A 17 6.28 27.62 -11.01
CA ALA A 17 6.14 28.66 -12.02
C ALA A 17 7.51 29.12 -12.54
N ASP A 18 8.48 29.40 -11.65
CA ASP A 18 9.84 29.75 -12.00
C ASP A 18 10.52 28.69 -12.86
N ALA A 19 10.31 27.39 -12.53
CA ALA A 19 10.86 26.31 -13.30
C ALA A 19 10.24 26.18 -14.71
N CYS A 20 8.94 26.50 -14.87
CA CYS A 20 8.29 26.55 -16.18
C CYS A 20 8.85 27.69 -17.04
N VAL A 21 9.01 28.88 -16.45
CA VAL A 21 9.56 30.06 -17.16
C VAL A 21 11.02 29.81 -17.57
N LYS A 22 11.86 29.33 -16.64
CA LYS A 22 13.29 29.09 -16.92
C LYS A 22 13.52 28.03 -17.98
N ALA A 23 12.67 27.00 -18.01
CA ALA A 23 12.83 25.92 -18.99
C ALA A 23 12.27 26.25 -20.37
N GLY A 24 11.37 27.22 -20.49
CA GLY A 24 10.71 27.54 -21.76
C GLY A 24 9.92 26.37 -22.36
N SER A 25 9.63 25.34 -21.56
CA SER A 25 8.85 24.15 -21.98
C SER A 25 8.06 23.58 -20.80
N LEU A 26 6.92 22.95 -21.10
CA LEU A 26 6.09 22.25 -20.12
C LEU A 26 6.34 20.73 -20.10
N GLU A 27 7.30 20.26 -20.89
CA GLU A 27 7.62 18.84 -20.98
C GLU A 27 8.11 18.31 -19.63
N GLY A 28 7.51 17.22 -19.16
CA GLY A 28 7.83 16.63 -17.86
C GLY A 28 7.38 17.47 -16.64
N LYS A 29 6.72 18.61 -16.84
CA LYS A 29 6.21 19.48 -15.78
C LYS A 29 4.69 19.39 -15.71
N LEU A 30 4.18 18.93 -14.60
CA LEU A 30 2.75 18.80 -14.36
C LEU A 30 2.41 19.24 -12.95
N CYS A 31 1.35 20.04 -12.81
CA CYS A 31 0.76 20.33 -11.51
C CYS A 31 -0.35 19.30 -11.22
N PRO A 32 -0.14 18.30 -10.33
CA PRO A 32 -1.13 17.26 -10.08
C PRO A 32 -2.43 17.83 -9.49
N VAL A 33 -2.34 18.83 -8.63
CA VAL A 33 -3.50 19.47 -7.99
C VAL A 33 -4.27 20.36 -8.94
N GLY A 34 -3.57 21.11 -9.79
CA GLY A 34 -4.20 21.99 -10.77
C GLY A 34 -4.73 21.27 -12.00
N GLY A 35 -4.20 20.08 -12.26
CA GLY A 35 -4.56 19.27 -13.42
C GLY A 35 -4.45 19.99 -14.77
N GLN A 36 -5.14 19.48 -15.76
CA GLN A 36 -5.15 20.03 -17.11
C GLN A 36 -5.61 21.51 -17.17
N PRO A 37 -6.63 21.98 -16.43
CA PRO A 37 -7.08 23.36 -16.50
C PRO A 37 -5.99 24.38 -16.12
N VAL A 38 -5.17 24.07 -15.13
CA VAL A 38 -4.05 24.94 -14.72
C VAL A 38 -2.93 24.86 -15.74
N MET A 39 -2.61 23.66 -16.25
CA MET A 39 -1.56 23.48 -17.24
C MET A 39 -1.89 24.19 -18.57
N THR A 40 -3.16 24.18 -19.00
CA THR A 40 -3.59 24.93 -20.18
C THR A 40 -3.40 26.45 -19.98
N LYS A 41 -3.79 26.99 -18.82
CA LYS A 41 -3.55 28.43 -18.51
C LYS A 41 -2.07 28.78 -18.47
N VAL A 42 -1.23 27.93 -17.90
CA VAL A 42 0.22 28.15 -17.88
C VAL A 42 0.78 28.13 -19.31
N ALA A 43 0.32 27.22 -20.15
CA ALA A 43 0.70 27.12 -21.54
C ALA A 43 0.30 28.38 -22.34
N GLU A 44 -0.93 28.85 -22.18
CA GLU A 44 -1.42 30.09 -22.78
C GLU A 44 -0.57 31.29 -22.40
N ILE A 45 -0.22 31.45 -21.10
CA ILE A 45 0.58 32.56 -20.61
C ILE A 45 2.00 32.53 -21.17
N LEU A 46 2.57 31.31 -21.32
CA LEU A 46 3.94 31.14 -21.82
C LEU A 46 4.03 31.01 -23.35
N GLY A 47 2.90 30.99 -24.05
CA GLY A 47 2.86 30.78 -25.51
C GLY A 47 3.32 29.37 -25.91
N LEU A 48 3.06 28.35 -25.08
CA LEU A 48 3.47 26.96 -25.27
C LEU A 48 2.27 26.05 -25.47
N ASP A 49 2.50 24.88 -26.06
CA ASP A 49 1.48 23.85 -26.15
C ASP A 49 1.31 23.10 -24.84
N ALA A 50 0.07 22.98 -24.35
CA ALA A 50 -0.25 22.16 -23.19
C ALA A 50 -0.36 20.69 -23.59
N ALA A 51 0.59 19.86 -23.16
CA ALA A 51 0.44 18.41 -23.31
C ALA A 51 -0.76 17.91 -22.47
N ALA A 52 -1.62 17.10 -23.09
CA ALA A 52 -2.71 16.43 -22.37
C ALA A 52 -2.12 15.41 -21.39
N ALA A 53 -2.25 15.66 -20.09
CA ALA A 53 -1.82 14.73 -19.08
C ALA A 53 -2.94 13.74 -18.74
N GLU A 54 -2.62 12.45 -18.67
CA GLU A 54 -3.56 11.44 -18.19
C GLU A 54 -3.87 11.70 -16.69
N PRO A 55 -5.16 11.66 -16.30
CA PRO A 55 -5.52 11.80 -14.89
C PRO A 55 -4.92 10.64 -14.07
N MET A 56 -4.31 11.01 -12.96
CA MET A 56 -3.65 10.08 -12.03
C MET A 56 -4.45 9.96 -10.74
N VAL A 57 -4.30 8.86 -10.03
CA VAL A 57 -4.94 8.62 -8.72
C VAL A 57 -4.06 7.75 -7.84
N ALA A 58 -4.16 7.92 -6.52
CA ALA A 58 -3.53 7.05 -5.56
C ALA A 58 -4.28 5.71 -5.48
N VAL A 59 -3.54 4.60 -5.44
CA VAL A 59 -4.08 3.27 -5.22
C VAL A 59 -3.39 2.59 -4.05
N VAL A 60 -4.16 1.83 -3.26
CA VAL A 60 -3.65 1.09 -2.10
C VAL A 60 -3.37 -0.35 -2.51
N ARG A 61 -2.11 -0.75 -2.47
CA ARG A 61 -1.63 -2.08 -2.85
C ARG A 61 -1.57 -3.03 -1.66
N CYS A 62 -2.62 -3.08 -0.87
CA CYS A 62 -2.78 -4.01 0.23
C CYS A 62 -4.25 -4.39 0.39
N ASN A 63 -4.54 -5.69 0.40
CA ASN A 63 -5.87 -6.25 0.70
C ASN A 63 -5.86 -7.05 2.01
N GLY A 64 -4.85 -6.84 2.85
CA GLY A 64 -4.74 -7.46 4.16
C GLY A 64 -5.69 -6.80 5.15
N THR A 65 -6.99 -7.01 5.01
CA THR A 65 -8.01 -6.59 5.96
C THR A 65 -7.82 -7.29 7.31
N CYS A 66 -8.52 -6.86 8.34
CA CYS A 66 -8.51 -7.51 9.66
C CYS A 66 -8.89 -9.01 9.56
N ALA A 67 -9.77 -9.39 8.63
CA ALA A 67 -10.17 -10.78 8.40
C ALA A 67 -9.08 -11.60 7.68
N ASN A 68 -8.37 -11.00 6.75
CA ASN A 68 -7.36 -11.67 5.92
C ASN A 68 -5.98 -11.76 6.56
N ARG A 69 -5.72 -10.91 7.55
CA ARG A 69 -4.42 -10.75 8.19
C ARG A 69 -4.60 -10.64 9.71
N PRO A 70 -4.65 -11.76 10.42
CA PRO A 70 -4.86 -11.77 11.86
C PRO A 70 -3.72 -11.05 12.60
N ARG A 71 -4.07 -10.40 13.70
CA ARG A 71 -3.10 -9.82 14.62
C ARG A 71 -2.36 -10.93 15.35
N VAL A 72 -1.06 -10.81 15.47
CA VAL A 72 -0.17 -11.73 16.18
C VAL A 72 0.35 -11.15 17.49
N ASN A 73 0.27 -9.83 17.63
CA ASN A 73 0.62 -9.09 18.84
C ASN A 73 -0.23 -7.82 18.96
N GLN A 74 -0.19 -7.17 20.09
CA GLN A 74 -0.82 -5.88 20.35
C GLN A 74 0.26 -4.84 20.63
N TYR A 75 0.12 -3.66 20.03
CA TYR A 75 1.00 -2.53 20.24
C TYR A 75 0.29 -1.44 21.04
N ASP A 76 0.86 -1.11 22.16
CA ASP A 76 0.38 -0.06 23.07
C ASP A 76 1.36 1.11 23.13
N GLY A 77 1.58 1.74 22.00
CA GLY A 77 2.49 2.87 21.83
C GLY A 77 1.91 3.94 20.93
N ALA A 78 2.78 4.87 20.49
CA ALA A 78 2.37 5.97 19.60
C ALA A 78 1.79 5.45 18.28
N LYS A 79 0.58 5.86 17.94
CA LYS A 79 -0.14 5.44 16.72
C LYS A 79 0.39 6.20 15.50
N SER A 80 1.55 5.80 15.01
CA SER A 80 2.14 6.27 13.77
C SER A 80 2.73 5.11 13.00
N CYS A 81 2.50 5.05 11.68
CA CYS A 81 3.07 4.03 10.81
C CYS A 81 4.59 4.11 10.77
N ALA A 82 5.17 5.32 10.78
CA ALA A 82 6.61 5.52 10.78
C ALA A 82 7.25 4.91 12.05
N ILE A 83 6.68 5.19 13.22
CA ILE A 83 7.16 4.66 14.51
C ILE A 83 6.96 3.15 14.57
N ALA A 84 5.77 2.65 14.27
CA ALA A 84 5.48 1.22 14.30
C ALA A 84 6.37 0.42 13.34
N SER A 85 6.68 0.98 12.16
CA SER A 85 7.56 0.34 11.18
C SER A 85 9.01 0.24 11.66
N SER A 86 9.52 1.25 12.38
CA SER A 86 10.90 1.30 12.85
C SER A 86 11.13 0.46 14.10
N LEU A 87 10.13 0.37 15.00
CA LEU A 87 10.32 -0.27 16.30
C LEU A 87 10.08 -1.79 16.26
N TYR A 88 8.95 -2.24 15.70
CA TYR A 88 8.61 -3.67 15.84
C TYR A 88 7.91 -4.28 14.62
N GLY A 89 7.72 -3.53 13.56
CA GLY A 89 7.23 -4.03 12.29
C GLY A 89 5.71 -4.25 12.16
N GLY A 90 4.92 -3.91 13.16
CA GLY A 90 3.45 -3.95 13.12
C GLY A 90 2.82 -5.13 13.85
N GLU A 91 1.49 -5.07 14.08
CA GLU A 91 0.71 -6.02 14.87
C GLU A 91 0.41 -7.35 14.17
N THR A 92 0.73 -7.46 12.88
CA THR A 92 0.37 -8.61 12.05
C THR A 92 1.61 -9.33 11.55
N GLY A 93 1.48 -10.61 11.18
CA GLY A 93 2.58 -11.42 10.66
C GLY A 93 3.12 -10.99 9.28
N CYS A 94 2.52 -9.99 8.62
CA CYS A 94 2.99 -9.51 7.34
C CYS A 94 3.90 -8.30 7.48
N SER A 95 5.20 -8.49 7.23
CA SER A 95 6.21 -7.42 7.32
C SER A 95 6.06 -6.31 6.27
N PHE A 96 5.26 -6.50 5.24
CA PHE A 96 5.06 -5.56 4.11
C PHE A 96 3.70 -4.89 4.12
N GLY A 97 2.71 -5.43 4.83
CA GLY A 97 1.33 -4.94 4.79
C GLY A 97 1.10 -3.61 5.48
N CYS A 98 -0.09 -3.07 5.32
CA CYS A 98 -0.53 -1.84 5.97
C CYS A 98 -0.41 -1.94 7.50
N LEU A 99 0.10 -0.91 8.15
CA LEU A 99 0.21 -0.85 9.61
C LEU A 99 -1.07 -0.35 10.30
N GLY A 100 -1.95 0.32 9.56
CA GLY A 100 -3.26 0.74 10.05
C GLY A 100 -3.26 2.01 10.91
N CYS A 101 -2.11 2.69 11.11
CA CYS A 101 -2.04 3.86 12.00
C CYS A 101 -2.51 5.18 11.36
N GLY A 102 -2.68 5.25 10.02
CA GLY A 102 -3.29 6.40 9.36
C GLY A 102 -2.36 7.55 9.00
N ASP A 103 -1.02 7.41 9.00
CA ASP A 103 -0.10 8.50 8.60
C ASP A 103 -0.39 9.03 7.19
N CYS A 104 -0.88 8.18 6.28
CA CYS A 104 -1.30 8.57 4.94
C CYS A 104 -2.55 9.47 4.93
N VAL A 105 -3.45 9.30 5.91
CA VAL A 105 -4.63 10.17 6.09
C VAL A 105 -4.20 11.53 6.59
N VAL A 106 -3.34 11.58 7.62
CA VAL A 106 -2.81 12.83 8.17
C VAL A 106 -2.04 13.63 7.12
N ALA A 107 -1.30 12.95 6.23
CA ALA A 107 -0.55 13.60 5.16
C ALA A 107 -1.43 14.13 4.02
N CYS A 108 -2.70 13.77 3.94
CA CYS A 108 -3.59 14.20 2.86
C CYS A 108 -4.21 15.56 3.15
N GLN A 109 -3.86 16.58 2.36
CA GLN A 109 -4.41 17.94 2.49
C GLN A 109 -5.77 18.10 1.79
N PHE A 110 -6.24 17.08 1.08
CA PHE A 110 -7.45 17.14 0.23
C PHE A 110 -8.58 16.29 0.77
N ASP A 111 -8.44 15.71 1.96
CA ASP A 111 -9.42 14.79 2.54
C ASP A 111 -9.87 13.69 1.55
N ALA A 112 -8.90 13.19 0.78
CA ALA A 112 -9.12 12.20 -0.28
C ALA A 112 -8.79 10.77 0.17
N ILE A 113 -8.31 10.56 1.40
CA ILE A 113 -7.99 9.25 1.92
C ILE A 113 -8.39 9.16 3.39
N HIS A 114 -9.06 8.09 3.77
CA HIS A 114 -9.52 7.83 5.13
C HIS A 114 -9.33 6.36 5.50
N MET A 115 -9.27 6.06 6.80
CA MET A 115 -9.20 4.68 7.28
C MET A 115 -10.59 4.09 7.34
N ASN A 116 -10.80 2.96 6.70
CA ASN A 116 -12.01 2.18 6.86
C ASN A 116 -11.92 1.37 8.17
N PRO A 117 -12.83 1.57 9.15
CA PRO A 117 -12.77 0.91 10.44
C PRO A 117 -13.05 -0.60 10.37
N GLU A 118 -13.80 -1.06 9.37
CA GLU A 118 -14.15 -2.47 9.21
C GLU A 118 -12.98 -3.27 8.62
N THR A 119 -12.30 -2.71 7.63
CA THR A 119 -11.20 -3.37 6.94
C THR A 119 -9.84 -3.11 7.59
N GLY A 120 -9.70 -2.00 8.34
CA GLY A 120 -8.43 -1.53 8.89
C GLY A 120 -7.45 -1.02 7.81
N LEU A 121 -7.94 -0.74 6.61
CA LEU A 121 -7.14 -0.28 5.48
C LEU A 121 -7.52 1.15 5.07
N PRO A 122 -6.58 1.91 4.48
CA PRO A 122 -6.91 3.20 3.90
C PRO A 122 -7.68 3.03 2.59
N GLU A 123 -8.71 3.85 2.42
CA GLU A 123 -9.50 3.96 1.20
C GLU A 123 -9.32 5.34 0.58
N VAL A 124 -9.27 5.40 -0.75
CA VAL A 124 -9.05 6.62 -1.51
C VAL A 124 -10.32 7.03 -2.22
N ASP A 125 -10.79 8.24 -1.94
CA ASP A 125 -11.85 8.91 -2.71
C ASP A 125 -11.24 9.45 -4.01
N GLU A 126 -11.56 8.79 -5.13
CA GLU A 126 -11.02 9.13 -6.46
C GLU A 126 -11.48 10.52 -6.94
N ALA A 127 -12.64 11.01 -6.47
CA ALA A 127 -13.17 12.31 -6.87
C ALA A 127 -12.40 13.47 -6.21
N LYS A 128 -11.91 13.25 -4.97
CA LYS A 128 -11.13 14.24 -4.23
C LYS A 128 -9.63 14.10 -4.46
N CYS A 129 -9.16 12.94 -4.92
CA CYS A 129 -7.73 12.65 -5.05
C CYS A 129 -7.10 13.44 -6.18
N THR A 130 -6.13 14.29 -5.83
CA THR A 130 -5.35 15.10 -6.78
C THR A 130 -4.05 14.42 -7.24
N ALA A 131 -3.78 13.19 -6.82
CA ALA A 131 -2.55 12.44 -7.13
C ALA A 131 -1.25 13.15 -6.72
N CYS A 132 -1.27 14.00 -5.69
CA CYS A 132 -0.10 14.77 -5.24
C CYS A 132 1.03 13.90 -4.65
N GLY A 133 0.77 12.64 -4.31
CA GLY A 133 1.75 11.70 -3.81
C GLY A 133 2.12 11.86 -2.32
N ALA A 134 1.53 12.77 -1.57
CA ALA A 134 1.84 12.96 -0.15
C ALA A 134 1.59 11.69 0.68
N CYS A 135 0.48 11.01 0.46
CA CYS A 135 0.15 9.75 1.11
C CYS A 135 1.13 8.60 0.76
N ALA A 136 1.64 8.58 -0.48
CA ALA A 136 2.65 7.60 -0.89
C ALA A 136 3.99 7.84 -0.20
N LYS A 137 4.42 9.10 -0.07
CA LYS A 137 5.64 9.50 0.65
C LYS A 137 5.55 9.24 2.15
N ALA A 138 4.38 9.42 2.75
CA ALA A 138 4.15 9.19 4.18
C ALA A 138 4.11 7.71 4.55
N CYS A 139 3.92 6.81 3.58
CA CYS A 139 3.78 5.38 3.84
C CYS A 139 5.15 4.67 3.96
N PRO A 140 5.59 4.23 5.16
CA PRO A 140 6.89 3.57 5.33
C PRO A 140 6.96 2.19 4.67
N ARG A 141 5.81 1.61 4.32
CA ARG A 141 5.70 0.30 3.66
C ARG A 141 5.54 0.40 2.13
N ASN A 142 5.49 1.61 1.57
CA ASN A 142 5.33 1.85 0.13
C ASN A 142 4.16 1.10 -0.50
N ILE A 143 3.03 1.01 0.24
CA ILE A 143 1.82 0.33 -0.26
C ILE A 143 0.91 1.23 -1.09
N ILE A 144 1.16 2.54 -1.11
CA ILE A 144 0.39 3.50 -1.89
C ILE A 144 1.21 3.91 -3.11
N GLU A 145 0.60 3.80 -4.27
CA GLU A 145 1.22 4.11 -5.56
C GLU A 145 0.32 5.06 -6.35
N ILE A 146 0.92 6.03 -7.06
CA ILE A 146 0.19 6.89 -7.98
C ILE A 146 0.15 6.23 -9.34
N ARG A 147 -1.06 5.99 -9.86
CA ARG A 147 -1.29 5.30 -11.13
C ARG A 147 -2.20 6.09 -12.06
N PRO A 148 -2.10 5.89 -13.38
CA PRO A 148 -3.09 6.42 -14.31
C PRO A 148 -4.49 5.94 -13.95
N GLN A 149 -5.46 6.85 -14.01
CA GLN A 149 -6.84 6.54 -13.71
C GLN A 149 -7.47 5.61 -14.75
N GLY A 150 -6.93 5.63 -15.98
CA GLY A 150 -7.42 4.82 -17.08
C GLY A 150 -8.77 5.27 -17.61
N LYS A 151 -9.20 4.67 -18.73
CA LYS A 151 -10.49 4.98 -19.35
C LYS A 151 -11.65 4.55 -18.44
N LYS A 152 -12.56 5.47 -18.15
CA LYS A 152 -13.71 5.25 -17.23
C LYS A 152 -13.26 4.82 -15.82
N SER A 153 -12.14 5.32 -15.34
CA SER A 153 -11.52 4.98 -14.06
C SER A 153 -11.21 3.48 -13.87
N ARG A 154 -11.11 2.71 -14.95
CA ARG A 154 -10.88 1.26 -14.89
C ARG A 154 -9.41 0.94 -14.69
N ARG A 155 -9.11 0.16 -13.67
CA ARG A 155 -7.74 -0.25 -13.32
C ARG A 155 -7.70 -1.71 -12.90
N VAL A 156 -6.59 -2.37 -13.24
CA VAL A 156 -6.26 -3.72 -12.77
C VAL A 156 -4.88 -3.69 -12.16
N TYR A 157 -4.76 -4.11 -10.90
CA TYR A 157 -3.47 -4.14 -10.21
C TYR A 157 -3.42 -5.21 -9.12
N VAL A 158 -2.21 -5.51 -8.67
CA VAL A 158 -1.97 -6.46 -7.59
C VAL A 158 -2.08 -5.74 -6.25
N GLN A 159 -3.05 -6.14 -5.40
CA GLN A 159 -3.24 -5.62 -4.05
C GLN A 159 -2.34 -6.33 -3.03
N CYS A 160 -1.05 -6.39 -3.31
CA CYS A 160 -0.05 -6.95 -2.42
C CYS A 160 1.32 -6.32 -2.73
N VAL A 161 2.14 -6.16 -1.70
CA VAL A 161 3.54 -5.74 -1.80
C VAL A 161 4.48 -6.69 -1.06
N ASN A 162 3.98 -7.84 -0.60
CA ASN A 162 4.76 -8.84 0.11
C ASN A 162 5.74 -9.54 -0.84
N LYS A 163 7.01 -9.60 -0.46
CA LYS A 163 8.11 -10.19 -1.21
C LYS A 163 8.60 -11.53 -0.62
N ASP A 164 7.96 -12.01 0.45
CA ASP A 164 8.27 -13.29 1.07
C ASP A 164 7.97 -14.47 0.12
N LYS A 165 8.61 -15.59 0.40
CA LYS A 165 8.28 -16.85 -0.29
C LYS A 165 6.80 -17.18 -0.09
N GLY A 166 6.14 -17.70 -1.12
CA GLY A 166 4.70 -17.89 -1.17
C GLY A 166 4.09 -18.63 0.04
N ALA A 167 4.81 -19.60 0.62
CA ALA A 167 4.37 -20.29 1.83
C ALA A 167 4.33 -19.37 3.07
N VAL A 168 5.31 -18.49 3.23
CA VAL A 168 5.39 -17.50 4.31
C VAL A 168 4.34 -16.42 4.11
N ALA A 169 4.26 -15.87 2.90
CA ALA A 169 3.28 -14.85 2.54
C ALA A 169 1.83 -15.32 2.82
N ARG A 170 1.50 -16.56 2.45
CA ARG A 170 0.17 -17.16 2.68
C ARG A 170 -0.15 -17.37 4.18
N LYS A 171 0.85 -17.70 5.00
CA LYS A 171 0.65 -17.80 6.46
C LYS A 171 0.37 -16.43 7.08
N ALA A 172 1.02 -15.38 6.59
CA ALA A 172 0.87 -14.02 7.09
C ALA A 172 -0.43 -13.34 6.63
N CYS A 173 -0.96 -13.69 5.44
CA CYS A 173 -2.16 -13.09 4.87
C CYS A 173 -2.80 -14.03 3.85
N THR A 174 -4.10 -14.33 4.02
CA THR A 174 -4.83 -15.30 3.18
C THR A 174 -4.96 -14.89 1.72
N VAL A 175 -4.91 -13.59 1.43
CA VAL A 175 -5.00 -13.00 0.08
C VAL A 175 -3.65 -12.50 -0.45
N ALA A 176 -2.53 -12.91 0.16
CA ALA A 176 -1.20 -12.49 -0.27
C ALA A 176 -0.83 -13.06 -1.65
N CYS A 177 -0.05 -12.31 -2.43
CA CYS A 177 0.58 -12.86 -3.62
C CYS A 177 1.59 -13.93 -3.23
N ILE A 178 1.46 -15.12 -3.83
CA ILE A 178 2.35 -16.27 -3.57
C ILE A 178 3.42 -16.46 -4.65
N GLY A 179 3.54 -15.53 -5.59
CA GLY A 179 4.54 -15.60 -6.66
C GLY A 179 4.35 -16.75 -7.65
N CYS A 180 3.13 -17.27 -7.83
CA CYS A 180 2.88 -18.47 -8.64
C CYS A 180 3.03 -18.30 -10.15
N GLY A 181 3.14 -17.08 -10.66
CA GLY A 181 3.36 -16.77 -12.08
C GLY A 181 2.19 -17.03 -13.02
N LYS A 182 1.02 -17.52 -12.56
CA LYS A 182 -0.14 -17.80 -13.44
C LYS A 182 -0.63 -16.56 -14.18
N CYS A 183 -0.65 -15.39 -13.51
CA CYS A 183 -1.05 -14.12 -14.11
C CYS A 183 -0.11 -13.67 -15.23
N VAL A 184 1.20 -13.93 -15.11
CA VAL A 184 2.19 -13.62 -16.14
C VAL A 184 1.90 -14.43 -17.41
N LYS A 185 1.69 -15.75 -17.26
CA LYS A 185 1.45 -16.67 -18.39
C LYS A 185 0.21 -16.33 -19.20
N VAL A 186 -0.81 -15.75 -18.57
CA VAL A 186 -2.11 -15.45 -19.23
C VAL A 186 -2.18 -14.04 -19.79
N CYS A 187 -1.20 -13.18 -19.52
CA CYS A 187 -1.19 -11.80 -19.96
C CYS A 187 -0.76 -11.69 -21.44
N PRO A 188 -1.67 -11.33 -22.38
CA PRO A 188 -1.32 -11.23 -23.79
C PRO A 188 -0.53 -9.95 -24.15
N PHE A 189 -0.39 -9.02 -23.19
CA PHE A 189 0.26 -7.72 -23.38
C PHE A 189 1.61 -7.63 -22.67
N GLU A 190 2.10 -8.72 -22.09
CA GLU A 190 3.34 -8.76 -21.31
C GLU A 190 3.44 -7.64 -20.26
N ALA A 191 2.28 -7.23 -19.74
CA ALA A 191 2.17 -6.14 -18.78
C ALA A 191 2.45 -6.58 -17.33
N ILE A 192 2.75 -7.86 -17.09
CA ILE A 192 2.93 -8.41 -15.75
C ILE A 192 4.34 -8.97 -15.59
N THR A 193 5.08 -8.41 -14.66
CA THR A 193 6.39 -8.92 -14.23
C THR A 193 6.27 -9.66 -12.89
N LEU A 194 7.17 -10.61 -12.66
CA LEU A 194 7.27 -11.35 -11.41
C LEU A 194 8.69 -11.19 -10.87
N GLU A 195 8.83 -10.41 -9.79
CA GLU A 195 10.11 -10.15 -9.15
C GLU A 195 9.98 -10.35 -7.64
N ASN A 196 10.98 -10.96 -7.03
CA ASN A 196 10.99 -11.20 -5.58
C ASN A 196 9.69 -11.83 -5.06
N ASN A 197 9.19 -12.89 -5.71
CA ASN A 197 7.92 -13.59 -5.40
C ASN A 197 6.65 -12.71 -5.48
N LEU A 198 6.73 -11.53 -6.05
CA LEU A 198 5.63 -10.58 -6.16
C LEU A 198 5.33 -10.28 -7.64
N ALA A 199 4.07 -10.40 -8.03
CA ALA A 199 3.62 -9.96 -9.34
C ALA A 199 3.38 -8.45 -9.33
N TYR A 200 3.80 -7.77 -10.39
CA TYR A 200 3.52 -6.36 -10.63
C TYR A 200 2.86 -6.18 -12.00
N ILE A 201 1.83 -5.35 -12.06
CA ILE A 201 1.15 -5.02 -13.32
C ILE A 201 1.52 -3.59 -13.70
N ASP A 202 2.23 -3.44 -14.82
CA ASP A 202 2.57 -2.15 -15.40
C ASP A 202 1.30 -1.47 -15.94
N PRO A 203 0.89 -0.31 -15.40
CA PRO A 203 -0.31 0.38 -15.82
C PRO A 203 -0.24 0.86 -17.28
N ASN A 204 0.94 1.19 -17.80
CA ASN A 204 1.12 1.71 -19.16
C ASN A 204 0.93 0.60 -20.22
N LYS A 205 1.37 -0.62 -19.92
CA LYS A 205 1.21 -1.78 -20.81
C LYS A 205 -0.15 -2.46 -20.66
N CYS A 206 -0.79 -2.33 -19.50
CA CYS A 206 -2.03 -3.03 -19.17
C CYS A 206 -3.22 -2.49 -19.95
N LYS A 207 -3.87 -3.34 -20.75
CA LYS A 207 -5.12 -3.00 -21.48
C LYS A 207 -6.40 -3.34 -20.70
N SER A 208 -6.29 -3.60 -19.39
CA SER A 208 -7.42 -3.84 -18.49
C SER A 208 -8.36 -4.99 -18.93
N CYS A 209 -7.81 -6.06 -19.50
CA CYS A 209 -8.58 -7.21 -20.02
C CYS A 209 -9.09 -8.18 -18.95
N ARG A 210 -8.60 -8.09 -17.68
CA ARG A 210 -9.02 -8.86 -16.50
C ARG A 210 -8.72 -10.37 -16.54
N LYS A 211 -7.99 -10.92 -17.52
CA LYS A 211 -7.65 -12.35 -17.59
C LYS A 211 -6.81 -12.80 -16.39
N CYS A 212 -5.92 -11.93 -15.92
CA CYS A 212 -5.06 -12.20 -14.76
C CYS A 212 -5.82 -12.31 -13.42
N GLU A 213 -6.94 -11.58 -13.29
CA GLU A 213 -7.82 -11.65 -12.12
C GLU A 213 -8.47 -13.03 -12.01
N GLU A 214 -8.92 -13.62 -13.14
CA GLU A 214 -9.58 -14.93 -13.18
C GLU A 214 -8.69 -16.09 -12.74
N VAL A 215 -7.42 -16.03 -13.10
CA VAL A 215 -6.47 -17.13 -12.83
C VAL A 215 -5.75 -17.00 -11.49
N CYS A 216 -5.98 -15.89 -10.76
CA CYS A 216 -5.32 -15.65 -9.48
C CYS A 216 -5.91 -16.53 -8.38
N PRO A 217 -5.19 -17.54 -7.84
CA PRO A 217 -5.73 -18.46 -6.85
C PRO A 217 -5.95 -17.81 -5.48
N GLN A 218 -5.30 -16.68 -5.22
CA GLN A 218 -5.40 -15.96 -3.95
C GLN A 218 -6.34 -14.74 -4.04
N GLY A 219 -6.91 -14.45 -5.21
CA GLY A 219 -7.73 -13.24 -5.39
C GLY A 219 -6.96 -11.92 -5.13
N THR A 220 -5.63 -11.95 -5.28
CA THR A 220 -4.77 -10.78 -4.99
C THR A 220 -4.88 -9.68 -6.05
N ILE A 221 -5.36 -10.02 -7.25
CA ILE A 221 -5.51 -9.08 -8.36
C ILE A 221 -6.93 -8.53 -8.33
N ILE A 222 -7.05 -7.21 -8.30
CA ILE A 222 -8.33 -6.52 -8.30
C ILE A 222 -8.54 -5.76 -9.61
N ALA A 223 -9.79 -5.71 -10.04
CA ALA A 223 -10.26 -4.91 -11.16
C ALA A 223 -11.31 -3.90 -10.67
N LEU A 224 -10.95 -2.62 -10.62
CA LEU A 224 -11.82 -1.54 -10.14
C LEU A 224 -12.62 -0.92 -11.28
N ASN A 225 -13.86 -0.49 -10.95
CA ASN A 225 -14.76 0.24 -11.84
C ASN A 225 -15.14 -0.51 -13.13
N PHE A 226 -15.16 -1.85 -13.06
CA PHE A 226 -15.68 -2.68 -14.13
C PHE A 226 -17.13 -3.06 -13.88
N PRO A 227 -17.95 -3.23 -14.94
CA PRO A 227 -19.27 -3.81 -14.80
C PRO A 227 -19.16 -5.25 -14.25
N PRO A 228 -20.17 -5.70 -13.49
CA PRO A 228 -20.22 -7.07 -13.03
C PRO A 228 -20.11 -8.04 -14.21
N ARG A 229 -19.36 -9.10 -14.05
CA ARG A 229 -19.24 -10.14 -15.08
C ARG A 229 -20.56 -10.87 -15.23
N LYS A 230 -20.94 -11.19 -16.47
CA LYS A 230 -21.99 -12.17 -16.70
C LYS A 230 -21.53 -13.51 -16.12
N PRO A 231 -22.36 -14.24 -15.37
CA PRO A 231 -21.99 -15.55 -14.88
C PRO A 231 -21.55 -16.43 -16.06
N LYS A 232 -20.39 -17.07 -15.97
CA LYS A 232 -20.02 -18.12 -16.92
C LYS A 232 -21.03 -19.24 -16.78
N ALA A 233 -21.54 -19.72 -17.89
CA ALA A 233 -22.33 -20.94 -17.93
C ALA A 233 -21.52 -22.06 -17.23
N GLU A 234 -22.19 -22.79 -16.33
CA GLU A 234 -21.61 -23.82 -15.48
C GLU A 234 -20.91 -24.89 -16.32
N GLY A 235 -19.62 -25.06 -16.12
CA GLY A 235 -18.83 -26.05 -16.84
C GLY A 235 -17.35 -25.99 -16.53
N GLU A 236 -16.97 -25.75 -15.25
CA GLU A 236 -15.62 -26.11 -14.73
C GLU A 236 -15.63 -25.90 -13.20
N THR A 237 -15.45 -26.98 -12.49
CA THR A 237 -15.48 -27.13 -11.04
C THR A 237 -14.58 -26.12 -10.31
N PRO A 238 -15.09 -25.40 -9.29
CA PRO A 238 -14.25 -24.61 -8.40
C PRO A 238 -13.44 -25.56 -7.53
N VAL A 239 -12.12 -25.41 -7.54
CA VAL A 239 -11.25 -26.08 -6.57
C VAL A 239 -11.67 -25.62 -5.18
N ALA A 240 -12.12 -26.58 -4.36
CA ALA A 240 -12.72 -26.44 -3.06
C ALA A 240 -11.94 -25.50 -2.13
N ALA A 241 -12.67 -24.61 -1.46
CA ALA A 241 -12.20 -23.94 -0.26
C ALA A 241 -11.80 -24.99 0.80
N PRO A 242 -10.69 -24.81 1.53
CA PRO A 242 -10.36 -25.73 2.60
C PRO A 242 -11.42 -25.59 3.70
N LYS A 243 -12.11 -26.69 4.01
CA LYS A 243 -13.00 -26.85 5.16
C LYS A 243 -12.24 -26.43 6.42
N ALA A 244 -12.87 -25.63 7.26
CA ALA A 244 -12.42 -25.35 8.62
C ALA A 244 -12.22 -26.70 9.33
N ALA A 245 -10.99 -26.98 9.76
CA ALA A 245 -10.71 -28.10 10.61
C ALA A 245 -11.22 -27.76 12.01
N GLU A 246 -12.23 -28.49 12.47
CA GLU A 246 -12.66 -28.49 13.87
C GLU A 246 -11.45 -28.93 14.72
N ALA A 247 -11.00 -28.03 15.58
CA ALA A 247 -9.97 -28.30 16.56
C ALA A 247 -10.56 -29.15 17.69
N SER A 248 -10.32 -30.46 17.63
CA SER A 248 -10.52 -31.38 18.73
C SER A 248 -9.53 -31.04 19.85
N THR A 249 -10.03 -30.49 20.94
CA THR A 249 -9.32 -30.28 22.19
C THR A 249 -8.97 -31.64 22.83
N LYS A 250 -7.71 -32.01 22.73
CA LYS A 250 -7.10 -32.95 23.69
C LYS A 250 -6.05 -32.18 24.49
N VAL A 251 -6.43 -31.88 25.73
CA VAL A 251 -5.54 -31.40 26.78
C VAL A 251 -4.57 -32.53 27.12
N ALA A 252 -3.30 -32.34 26.78
CA ALA A 252 -2.22 -33.17 27.29
C ALA A 252 -1.53 -32.41 28.41
N GLU A 253 -1.65 -32.98 29.60
CA GLU A 253 -1.02 -32.57 30.86
C GLU A 253 0.49 -32.67 30.73
N ALA A 254 1.22 -31.53 30.91
CA ALA A 254 2.67 -31.47 30.90
C ALA A 254 3.22 -31.53 32.34
N PRO A 255 4.31 -32.27 32.61
CA PRO A 255 4.87 -32.43 33.95
C PRO A 255 5.54 -31.17 34.49
N LYS A 256 5.21 -30.82 35.72
CA LYS A 256 5.83 -29.75 36.49
C LYS A 256 7.33 -30.04 36.69
N LYS A 257 8.18 -29.23 36.08
CA LYS A 257 9.57 -29.08 36.51
C LYS A 257 9.71 -27.79 37.29
N THR A 258 9.99 -27.93 38.58
CA THR A 258 10.45 -26.87 39.47
C THR A 258 11.76 -26.30 38.96
N VAL A 259 11.75 -25.02 38.59
CA VAL A 259 12.98 -24.26 38.29
C VAL A 259 13.22 -23.31 39.44
N GLU A 260 14.33 -23.58 40.12
CA GLU A 260 14.89 -22.78 41.18
C GLU A 260 15.36 -21.41 40.66
N SER A 261 14.97 -20.33 41.32
CA SER A 261 15.32 -18.96 40.94
C SER A 261 16.79 -18.66 41.23
N PRO A 262 17.58 -18.08 40.34
CA PRO A 262 18.91 -17.61 40.64
C PRO A 262 18.84 -16.29 41.44
N LYS A 263 19.61 -16.28 42.55
CA LYS A 263 19.86 -15.18 43.49
C LYS A 263 20.46 -13.97 42.74
N ALA A 264 19.89 -12.78 42.97
CA ALA A 264 20.40 -11.52 42.45
C ALA A 264 21.78 -11.18 43.05
N PRO A 265 22.72 -10.61 42.28
CA PRO A 265 23.97 -10.10 42.83
C PRO A 265 23.74 -8.78 43.59
N GLU A 266 24.33 -8.70 44.78
CA GLU A 266 24.40 -7.53 45.65
C GLU A 266 25.19 -6.40 44.99
N ALA A 267 24.63 -5.17 45.03
CA ALA A 267 25.30 -3.97 44.55
C ALA A 267 26.36 -3.48 45.54
N PRO A 268 27.53 -2.99 45.08
CA PRO A 268 28.53 -2.43 45.97
C PRO A 268 28.11 -1.04 46.46
N ALA A 269 28.34 -0.82 47.79
CA ALA A 269 28.10 0.44 48.45
C ALA A 269 29.01 1.55 47.89
N THR A 270 28.42 2.66 47.46
CA THR A 270 29.15 3.89 47.11
C THR A 270 29.38 4.72 48.36
N GLU A 271 30.66 4.89 48.73
CA GLU A 271 31.12 5.84 49.73
C GLU A 271 30.90 7.30 49.31
N ALA A 272 30.34 8.11 50.20
CA ALA A 272 30.15 9.53 50.02
C ALA A 272 31.45 10.31 50.18
N PRO A 273 31.77 11.33 49.38
CA PRO A 273 32.94 12.18 49.62
C PRO A 273 32.64 13.17 50.73
N LYS A 274 33.59 13.25 51.68
CA LYS A 274 33.66 14.27 52.76
C LYS A 274 33.90 15.65 52.15
N ALA A 275 33.11 16.59 52.66
CA ALA A 275 33.40 18.04 52.48
C ALA A 275 34.61 18.42 53.35
N GLU A 276 35.58 19.09 52.76
CA GLU A 276 36.57 19.87 53.45
C GLU A 276 36.41 21.37 53.09
N ALA A 277 36.66 22.18 54.08
CA ALA A 277 36.39 23.58 54.28
C ALA A 277 36.94 24.56 53.24
#